data_d927446abdc47a30e28e3f799ead04f5
#
_entry.id   d927446abdc47a30e28e3f799ead04f5
#
_cell.length_a   1.000
_cell.length_b   1.000
_cell.length_c   1.000
_cell.angle_alpha   90.00
_cell.angle_beta   90.00
_cell.angle_gamma   90.00
#
_symmetry.space_group_name_H-M   'P 1'
#
loop_
_entity.id
_entity.type
_entity.pdbx_description
1 polymer ?
#
loop_
_entity_poly.entity_id
_entity_poly.type
_entity_poly.pdbx_seq_one_letter_code
_entity_poly.pdbx_strand_id
1 'polypeptide(L)'
;MGNDVKLFEGNRIRSIWNNEKEEWYFSIIDAVNVLTDSKNPRRYWSDLKRKMKEEEGADQLYENIVQLKLKAPDGKMRETDVADMQGLFRIIQSIPSPKAEPFKMWLAEVGKERVDETIDPELTIDRALETYLKKGYTREWINQRLQAIQVRKELTDSWQNHGVTEGKEYGTALLVERKRKKYLIQIIKVCLMNY
;
A
#
# COMPACT_ATOMS: atom_id res chain seq x y z
N MET A 1 10.32 14.83 -6.71
CA MET A 1 9.74 13.51 -7.01
C MET A 1 10.88 12.51 -7.03
N GLY A 2 10.96 11.63 -6.03
CA GLY A 2 11.97 10.57 -5.99
C GLY A 2 11.54 9.40 -6.87
N ASN A 3 12.37 9.03 -7.85
CA ASN A 3 12.21 7.76 -8.56
C ASN A 3 12.86 6.68 -7.71
N ASP A 4 12.05 5.92 -6.99
CA ASP A 4 12.54 4.78 -6.23
C ASP A 4 12.50 3.51 -7.08
N VAL A 5 13.48 2.65 -6.86
CA VAL A 5 13.56 1.33 -7.48
C VAL A 5 13.24 0.30 -6.41
N LYS A 6 12.14 -0.42 -6.59
CA LYS A 6 11.76 -1.54 -5.72
C LYS A 6 12.35 -2.83 -6.28
N LEU A 7 12.90 -3.67 -5.41
CA LEU A 7 13.42 -4.98 -5.79
C LEU A 7 12.32 -6.04 -5.62
N PHE A 8 12.09 -6.81 -6.68
CA PHE A 8 11.24 -8.00 -6.65
C PHE A 8 12.09 -9.18 -7.11
N GLU A 9 12.30 -10.16 -6.25
CA GLU A 9 13.17 -11.33 -6.51
C GLU A 9 14.56 -10.96 -7.09
N GLY A 10 15.18 -9.88 -6.55
CA GLY A 10 16.47 -9.39 -7.06
C GLY A 10 16.38 -8.53 -8.33
N ASN A 11 15.22 -8.43 -8.95
CA ASN A 11 15.00 -7.60 -10.14
C ASN A 11 14.49 -6.19 -9.76
N ARG A 12 14.86 -5.20 -10.55
CA ARG A 12 14.53 -3.80 -10.31
C ARG A 12 13.25 -3.42 -11.04
N ILE A 13 12.23 -3.02 -10.29
CA ILE A 13 11.00 -2.41 -10.82
C ILE A 13 11.04 -0.93 -10.47
N ARG A 14 11.02 -0.07 -11.50
CA ARG A 14 10.96 1.38 -11.28
C ARG A 14 9.61 1.75 -10.72
N SER A 15 9.60 2.64 -9.74
CA SER A 15 8.41 3.17 -9.12
C SER A 15 8.51 4.67 -8.92
N ILE A 16 7.38 5.35 -8.80
CA ILE A 16 7.27 6.77 -8.53
C ILE A 16 6.14 7.02 -7.52
N TRP A 17 6.39 7.91 -6.58
CA TRP A 17 5.37 8.34 -5.64
C TRP A 17 4.54 9.49 -6.22
N ASN A 18 3.22 9.37 -6.18
CA ASN A 18 2.28 10.43 -6.53
C ASN A 18 1.84 11.14 -5.25
N ASN A 19 2.23 12.41 -5.09
CA ASN A 19 1.89 13.20 -3.90
C ASN A 19 0.41 13.61 -3.82
N GLU A 20 -0.29 13.67 -4.97
CA GLU A 20 -1.70 14.09 -5.00
C GLU A 20 -2.63 12.95 -4.55
N LYS A 21 -2.30 11.72 -4.96
CA LYS A 21 -3.05 10.52 -4.61
C LYS A 21 -2.50 9.77 -3.41
N GLU A 22 -1.32 10.18 -2.91
CA GLU A 22 -0.59 9.51 -1.84
C GLU A 22 -0.37 8.02 -2.10
N GLU A 23 0.00 7.67 -3.35
CA GLU A 23 0.13 6.30 -3.83
C GLU A 23 1.40 6.07 -4.64
N TRP A 24 1.88 4.82 -4.62
CA TRP A 24 2.99 4.36 -5.46
C TRP A 24 2.48 3.87 -6.80
N TYR A 25 3.13 4.35 -7.87
CA TYR A 25 2.97 3.84 -9.24
C TYR A 25 4.18 3.05 -9.67
N PHE A 26 3.95 1.94 -10.35
CA PHE A 26 4.98 0.97 -10.75
C PHE A 26 5.01 0.84 -12.27
N SER A 27 6.23 0.68 -12.82
CA SER A 27 6.42 0.44 -14.26
C SER A 27 5.88 -0.93 -14.66
N ILE A 28 4.84 -0.94 -15.50
CA ILE A 28 4.23 -2.18 -16.00
C ILE A 28 5.22 -2.97 -16.86
N ILE A 29 6.02 -2.27 -17.67
CA ILE A 29 7.02 -2.91 -18.54
C ILE A 29 8.08 -3.64 -17.72
N ASP A 30 8.49 -3.07 -16.59
CA ASP A 30 9.48 -3.71 -15.71
C ASP A 30 8.88 -4.95 -15.03
N ALA A 31 7.62 -4.87 -14.59
CA ALA A 31 6.92 -6.02 -14.01
C ALA A 31 6.76 -7.15 -15.04
N VAL A 32 6.35 -6.84 -16.27
CA VAL A 32 6.27 -7.80 -17.38
C VAL A 32 7.64 -8.42 -17.65
N ASN A 33 8.71 -7.63 -17.65
CA ASN A 33 10.06 -8.12 -17.86
C ASN A 33 10.51 -9.14 -16.80
N VAL A 34 10.11 -8.93 -15.55
CA VAL A 34 10.43 -9.84 -14.45
C VAL A 34 9.60 -11.13 -14.51
N LEU A 35 8.31 -10.99 -14.83
CA LEU A 35 7.35 -12.09 -14.77
C LEU A 35 7.20 -12.88 -16.07
N THR A 36 7.97 -12.53 -17.12
CA THR A 36 7.95 -13.24 -18.39
C THR A 36 9.35 -13.45 -18.92
N ASP A 37 9.54 -14.43 -19.81
CA ASP A 37 10.79 -14.62 -20.55
C ASP A 37 10.81 -13.84 -21.88
N SER A 38 10.01 -12.80 -21.99
CA SER A 38 9.90 -12.05 -23.22
C SER A 38 11.17 -11.27 -23.55
N LYS A 39 11.73 -11.49 -24.72
CA LYS A 39 12.85 -10.69 -25.25
C LYS A 39 12.45 -9.25 -25.54
N ASN A 40 11.15 -8.95 -25.65
CA ASN A 40 10.61 -7.62 -25.89
C ASN A 40 9.41 -7.33 -24.95
N PRO A 41 9.65 -6.93 -23.71
CA PRO A 41 8.59 -6.65 -22.74
C PRO A 41 7.61 -5.55 -23.18
N ARG A 42 8.06 -4.59 -23.98
CA ARG A 42 7.18 -3.52 -24.52
C ARG A 42 6.16 -4.06 -25.49
N ARG A 43 6.58 -4.92 -26.42
CA ARG A 43 5.68 -5.57 -27.38
C ARG A 43 4.72 -6.51 -26.64
N TYR A 44 5.25 -7.29 -25.72
CA TYR A 44 4.43 -8.18 -24.87
C TYR A 44 3.33 -7.39 -24.15
N TRP A 45 3.69 -6.25 -23.54
CA TRP A 45 2.72 -5.39 -22.87
C TRP A 45 1.66 -4.85 -23.84
N SER A 46 2.05 -4.39 -25.02
CA SER A 46 1.11 -3.89 -26.03
C SER A 46 0.11 -4.97 -26.47
N ASP A 47 0.58 -6.19 -26.68
CA ASP A 47 -0.27 -7.33 -27.05
C ASP A 47 -1.19 -7.74 -25.92
N LEU A 48 -0.68 -7.83 -24.70
CA LEU A 48 -1.47 -8.12 -23.50
C LEU A 48 -2.54 -7.05 -23.26
N LYS A 49 -2.16 -5.78 -23.37
CA LYS A 49 -3.07 -4.64 -23.23
C LYS A 49 -4.24 -4.75 -24.20
N ARG A 50 -3.96 -5.01 -25.49
CA ARG A 50 -5.00 -5.21 -26.50
C ARG A 50 -5.91 -6.40 -26.14
N LYS A 51 -5.34 -7.54 -25.78
CA LYS A 51 -6.10 -8.74 -25.41
C LYS A 51 -7.03 -8.48 -24.22
N MET A 52 -6.54 -7.86 -23.17
CA MET A 52 -7.35 -7.52 -21.99
C MET A 52 -8.52 -6.59 -22.36
N LYS A 53 -8.31 -5.65 -23.29
CA LYS A 53 -9.37 -4.76 -23.77
C LYS A 53 -10.44 -5.51 -24.56
N GLU A 54 -10.03 -6.39 -25.46
CA GLU A 54 -10.94 -7.10 -26.38
C GLU A 54 -11.70 -8.25 -25.70
N GLU A 55 -11.03 -8.99 -24.81
CA GLU A 55 -11.55 -10.25 -24.26
C GLU A 55 -12.11 -10.13 -22.84
N GLU A 56 -11.53 -9.25 -22.02
CA GLU A 56 -11.87 -9.20 -20.58
C GLU A 56 -12.78 -8.02 -20.21
N GLY A 57 -13.15 -7.14 -21.17
CA GLY A 57 -13.99 -5.97 -20.89
C GLY A 57 -13.38 -5.06 -19.81
N ALA A 58 -12.05 -5.03 -19.74
CA ALA A 58 -11.30 -4.39 -18.67
C ALA A 58 -11.19 -2.86 -18.85
N ASP A 59 -12.24 -2.19 -19.33
CA ASP A 59 -12.23 -0.75 -19.57
C ASP A 59 -11.84 0.06 -18.32
N GLN A 60 -12.33 -0.33 -17.14
CA GLN A 60 -11.99 0.30 -15.86
C GLN A 60 -10.50 0.18 -15.51
N LEU A 61 -9.81 -0.88 -15.97
CA LEU A 61 -8.39 -1.04 -15.73
C LEU A 61 -7.57 0.01 -16.49
N TYR A 62 -8.04 0.42 -17.67
CA TYR A 62 -7.35 1.41 -18.52
C TYR A 62 -7.37 2.79 -17.90
N GLU A 63 -8.40 3.13 -17.13
CA GLU A 63 -8.50 4.40 -16.40
C GLU A 63 -7.40 4.52 -15.33
N ASN A 64 -6.91 3.39 -14.82
CA ASN A 64 -5.86 3.34 -13.80
C ASN A 64 -4.43 3.25 -14.40
N ILE A 65 -4.30 3.08 -15.73
CA ILE A 65 -3.00 3.09 -16.40
C ILE A 65 -2.66 4.51 -16.81
N VAL A 66 -1.59 5.04 -16.22
CA VAL A 66 -1.13 6.42 -16.47
C VAL A 66 0.23 6.38 -17.16
N GLN A 67 0.51 7.36 -18.02
CA GLN A 67 1.84 7.54 -18.60
C GLN A 67 2.63 8.56 -17.79
N LEU A 68 3.73 8.10 -17.21
CA LEU A 68 4.65 8.96 -16.44
C LEU A 68 6.08 8.86 -16.99
N LYS A 69 6.83 9.96 -16.85
CA LYS A 69 8.24 9.98 -17.23
C LYS A 69 9.08 9.32 -16.16
N LEU A 70 9.62 8.14 -16.47
CA LEU A 70 10.56 7.42 -15.63
C LEU A 70 11.97 7.44 -16.21
N LYS A 71 12.97 7.44 -15.32
CA LYS A 71 14.38 7.36 -15.73
C LYS A 71 14.66 5.97 -16.31
N ALA A 72 15.11 5.92 -17.54
CA ALA A 72 15.51 4.69 -18.22
C ALA A 72 16.94 4.28 -17.81
N PRO A 73 17.38 3.03 -18.08
CA PRO A 73 18.74 2.58 -17.76
C PRO A 73 19.85 3.41 -18.41
N ASP A 74 19.56 4.03 -19.56
CA ASP A 74 20.44 4.96 -20.28
C ASP A 74 20.48 6.38 -19.67
N GLY A 75 19.81 6.60 -18.53
CA GLY A 75 19.73 7.89 -17.84
C GLY A 75 18.71 8.87 -18.40
N LYS A 76 18.07 8.59 -19.53
CA LYS A 76 17.09 9.48 -20.16
C LYS A 76 15.70 9.29 -19.53
N MET A 77 14.94 10.38 -19.45
CA MET A 77 13.53 10.33 -19.04
C MET A 77 12.68 9.86 -20.23
N ARG A 78 11.88 8.81 -20.01
CA ARG A 78 10.99 8.26 -21.06
C ARG A 78 9.60 8.05 -20.50
N GLU A 79 8.60 8.34 -21.32
CA GLU A 79 7.21 8.00 -21.01
C GLU A 79 7.07 6.49 -20.90
N THR A 80 6.44 6.05 -19.82
CA THR A 80 6.30 4.65 -19.46
C THR A 80 4.92 4.45 -18.87
N ASP A 81 4.21 3.40 -19.32
CA ASP A 81 2.95 3.00 -18.72
C ASP A 81 3.21 2.52 -17.29
N VAL A 82 2.51 3.12 -16.34
CA VAL A 82 2.56 2.78 -14.92
C VAL A 82 1.15 2.52 -14.40
N ALA A 83 1.06 1.72 -13.37
CA ALA A 83 -0.17 1.46 -12.64
C ALA A 83 0.08 1.58 -11.13
N ASP A 84 -0.96 1.87 -10.38
CA ASP A 84 -0.99 1.71 -8.94
C ASP A 84 -0.87 0.22 -8.55
N MET A 85 -0.86 -0.08 -7.26
CA MET A 85 -0.71 -1.45 -6.78
C MET A 85 -1.89 -2.34 -7.22
N GLN A 86 -3.11 -1.83 -7.18
CA GLN A 86 -4.30 -2.59 -7.56
C GLN A 86 -4.29 -2.91 -9.06
N GLY A 87 -4.03 -1.92 -9.90
CA GLY A 87 -3.92 -2.09 -11.35
C GLY A 87 -2.78 -3.04 -11.73
N LEU A 88 -1.63 -2.93 -11.06
CA LEU A 88 -0.51 -3.84 -11.27
C LEU A 88 -0.88 -5.29 -10.94
N PHE A 89 -1.54 -5.54 -9.81
CA PHE A 89 -1.99 -6.89 -9.42
C PHE A 89 -2.98 -7.47 -10.43
N ARG A 90 -3.90 -6.65 -10.94
CA ARG A 90 -4.86 -7.09 -11.97
C ARG A 90 -4.15 -7.43 -13.28
N ILE A 91 -3.17 -6.63 -13.70
CA ILE A 91 -2.36 -6.92 -14.89
C ILE A 91 -1.59 -8.22 -14.73
N ILE A 92 -0.96 -8.46 -13.57
CA ILE A 92 -0.20 -9.70 -13.31
C ILE A 92 -1.09 -10.94 -13.41
N GLN A 93 -2.34 -10.88 -12.96
CA GLN A 93 -3.30 -11.98 -13.08
C GLN A 93 -3.55 -12.37 -14.54
N SER A 94 -3.53 -11.41 -15.47
CA SER A 94 -3.73 -11.64 -16.91
C SER A 94 -2.46 -12.08 -17.64
N ILE A 95 -1.29 -12.14 -16.99
CA ILE A 95 -0.04 -12.61 -17.63
C ILE A 95 -0.04 -14.15 -17.69
N PRO A 96 -0.12 -14.79 -18.90
CA PRO A 96 -0.08 -16.23 -19.05
C PRO A 96 1.38 -16.75 -19.04
N SER A 97 2.08 -16.58 -17.91
CA SER A 97 3.46 -17.01 -17.77
C SER A 97 3.64 -17.87 -16.51
N PRO A 98 4.37 -18.99 -16.59
CA PRO A 98 4.73 -19.79 -15.42
C PRO A 98 5.45 -19.01 -14.33
N LYS A 99 6.23 -17.98 -14.70
CA LYS A 99 6.91 -17.11 -13.74
C LYS A 99 5.97 -16.21 -12.95
N ALA A 100 4.78 -15.91 -13.48
CA ALA A 100 3.76 -15.16 -12.77
C ALA A 100 2.94 -16.03 -11.81
N GLU A 101 2.98 -17.34 -11.97
CA GLU A 101 2.14 -18.28 -11.21
C GLU A 101 2.38 -18.23 -9.69
N PRO A 102 3.61 -18.21 -9.17
CA PRO A 102 3.84 -18.08 -7.73
C PRO A 102 3.20 -16.81 -7.13
N PHE A 103 3.24 -15.71 -7.88
CA PHE A 103 2.63 -14.47 -7.46
C PHE A 103 1.09 -14.53 -7.48
N LYS A 104 0.50 -15.19 -8.48
CA LYS A 104 -0.95 -15.40 -8.55
C LYS A 104 -1.45 -16.29 -7.41
N MET A 105 -0.70 -17.34 -7.08
CA MET A 105 -0.98 -18.20 -5.95
C MET A 105 -0.93 -17.44 -4.63
N TRP A 106 0.09 -16.59 -4.44
CA TRP A 106 0.18 -15.73 -3.27
C TRP A 106 -1.02 -14.76 -3.17
N LEU A 107 -1.46 -14.15 -4.29
CA LEU A 107 -2.66 -13.31 -4.29
C LEU A 107 -3.93 -14.08 -3.91
N ALA A 108 -4.06 -15.32 -4.38
CA ALA A 108 -5.18 -16.20 -4.03
C ALA A 108 -5.17 -16.55 -2.52
N GLU A 109 -3.99 -16.81 -1.96
CA GLU A 109 -3.79 -17.06 -0.53
C GLU A 109 -4.18 -15.84 0.32
N VAL A 110 -3.67 -14.65 -0.04
CA VAL A 110 -4.04 -13.39 0.63
C VAL A 110 -5.56 -13.12 0.54
N GLY A 111 -6.16 -13.41 -0.63
CA GLY A 111 -7.61 -13.29 -0.80
C GLY A 111 -8.38 -14.26 0.10
N LYS A 112 -7.93 -15.50 0.20
CA LYS A 112 -8.50 -16.50 1.10
C LYS A 112 -8.38 -16.07 2.57
N GLU A 113 -7.19 -15.67 3.00
CA GLU A 113 -6.96 -15.16 4.37
C GLU A 113 -7.94 -14.03 4.70
N ARG A 114 -8.17 -13.11 3.77
CA ARG A 114 -9.12 -12.00 3.98
C ARG A 114 -10.56 -12.46 4.12
N VAL A 115 -10.98 -13.52 3.39
CA VAL A 115 -12.30 -14.14 3.57
C VAL A 115 -12.38 -14.81 4.93
N ASP A 116 -11.37 -15.58 5.33
CA ASP A 116 -11.31 -16.26 6.61
C ASP A 116 -11.40 -15.24 7.78
N GLU A 117 -10.69 -14.10 7.68
CA GLU A 117 -10.75 -13.00 8.65
C GLU A 117 -12.15 -12.34 8.74
N THR A 118 -12.96 -12.43 7.69
CA THR A 118 -14.34 -11.93 7.71
C THR A 118 -15.25 -12.86 8.51
N ILE A 119 -14.94 -14.15 8.49
CA ILE A 119 -15.64 -15.18 9.26
C ILE A 119 -15.18 -15.16 10.72
N ASP A 120 -13.87 -15.08 10.94
CA ASP A 120 -13.24 -15.02 12.25
C ASP A 120 -12.33 -13.76 12.35
N PRO A 121 -12.83 -12.65 12.89
CA PRO A 121 -12.06 -11.40 13.01
C PRO A 121 -10.83 -11.50 13.92
N GLU A 122 -10.72 -12.50 14.80
CA GLU A 122 -9.57 -12.69 15.67
C GLU A 122 -8.30 -13.00 14.86
N LEU A 123 -8.44 -13.67 13.72
CA LEU A 123 -7.32 -13.92 12.78
C LEU A 123 -6.64 -12.64 12.30
N THR A 124 -7.37 -11.54 12.14
CA THR A 124 -6.79 -10.23 11.82
C THR A 124 -5.88 -9.73 12.95
N ILE A 125 -6.30 -9.93 14.19
CA ILE A 125 -5.52 -9.53 15.38
C ILE A 125 -4.25 -10.38 15.46
N ASP A 126 -4.38 -11.68 15.29
CA ASP A 126 -3.23 -12.61 15.34
C ASP A 126 -2.22 -12.28 14.25
N ARG A 127 -2.65 -12.03 13.01
CA ARG A 127 -1.78 -11.61 11.92
C ARG A 127 -1.08 -10.28 12.21
N ALA A 128 -1.76 -9.33 12.84
CA ALA A 128 -1.15 -8.07 13.23
C ALA A 128 -0.07 -8.28 14.32
N LEU A 129 -0.35 -9.11 15.31
CA LEU A 129 0.60 -9.47 16.38
C LEU A 129 1.85 -10.16 15.80
N GLU A 130 1.66 -11.16 14.94
CA GLU A 130 2.77 -11.81 14.25
C GLU A 130 3.62 -10.85 13.43
N THR A 131 2.98 -9.91 12.74
CA THR A 131 3.68 -8.90 11.93
C THR A 131 4.58 -8.03 12.81
N TYR A 132 4.12 -7.61 13.99
CA TYR A 132 4.94 -6.86 14.94
C TYR A 132 6.10 -7.71 15.47
N LEU A 133 5.85 -8.96 15.83
CA LEU A 133 6.89 -9.88 16.30
C LEU A 133 7.96 -10.12 15.22
N LYS A 134 7.57 -10.34 13.96
CA LYS A 134 8.49 -10.48 12.81
C LYS A 134 9.34 -9.22 12.57
N LYS A 135 8.82 -8.05 12.94
CA LYS A 135 9.57 -6.78 12.91
C LYS A 135 10.49 -6.57 14.12
N GLY A 136 10.51 -7.50 15.08
CA GLY A 136 11.38 -7.48 16.25
C GLY A 136 10.83 -6.73 17.46
N TYR A 137 9.56 -6.34 17.47
CA TYR A 137 8.94 -5.72 18.64
C TYR A 137 8.62 -6.76 19.71
N THR A 138 8.78 -6.39 21.00
CA THR A 138 8.44 -7.26 22.11
C THR A 138 6.94 -7.32 22.37
N ARG A 139 6.47 -8.36 23.06
CA ARG A 139 5.04 -8.49 23.42
C ARG A 139 4.57 -7.35 24.31
N GLU A 140 5.41 -6.89 25.23
CA GLU A 140 5.15 -5.77 26.14
C GLU A 140 4.92 -4.48 25.32
N TRP A 141 5.81 -4.19 24.37
CA TRP A 141 5.69 -3.05 23.47
C TRP A 141 4.39 -3.12 22.65
N ILE A 142 4.06 -4.30 22.11
CA ILE A 142 2.85 -4.52 21.32
C ILE A 142 1.60 -4.21 22.15
N ASN A 143 1.53 -4.68 23.38
CA ASN A 143 0.41 -4.42 24.28
C ASN A 143 0.24 -2.92 24.56
N GLN A 144 1.33 -2.21 24.84
CA GLN A 144 1.31 -0.76 25.03
C GLN A 144 0.86 -0.03 23.75
N ARG A 145 1.31 -0.50 22.58
CA ARG A 145 0.91 0.08 21.29
C ARG A 145 -0.58 -0.10 21.02
N LEU A 146 -1.15 -1.27 21.31
CA LEU A 146 -2.58 -1.53 21.15
C LEU A 146 -3.42 -0.63 22.06
N GLN A 147 -3.02 -0.48 23.33
CA GLN A 147 -3.66 0.45 24.27
C GLN A 147 -3.61 1.91 23.75
N ALA A 148 -2.46 2.35 23.25
CA ALA A 148 -2.31 3.68 22.70
C ALA A 148 -3.19 3.91 21.45
N ILE A 149 -3.37 2.89 20.60
CA ILE A 149 -4.28 2.94 19.46
C ILE A 149 -5.74 3.06 19.92
N GLN A 150 -6.14 2.30 20.93
CA GLN A 150 -7.49 2.35 21.50
C GLN A 150 -7.81 3.75 22.05
N VAL A 151 -6.94 4.27 22.92
CA VAL A 151 -7.10 5.63 23.47
C VAL A 151 -7.21 6.69 22.39
N ARG A 152 -6.40 6.56 21.32
CA ARG A 152 -6.49 7.49 20.19
C ARG A 152 -7.84 7.40 19.46
N LYS A 153 -8.37 6.19 19.24
CA LYS A 153 -9.67 5.98 18.60
C LYS A 153 -10.78 6.61 19.45
N GLU A 154 -10.82 6.31 20.74
CA GLU A 154 -11.79 6.87 21.69
C GLU A 154 -11.78 8.42 21.69
N LEU A 155 -10.57 9.02 21.65
CA LEU A 155 -10.41 10.47 21.55
C LEU A 155 -10.94 11.01 20.22
N THR A 156 -10.65 10.33 19.11
CA THR A 156 -11.12 10.71 17.77
C THR A 156 -12.63 10.62 17.68
N ASP A 157 -13.23 9.55 18.19
CA ASP A 157 -14.67 9.32 18.23
C ASP A 157 -15.35 10.41 19.08
N SER A 158 -14.78 10.76 20.22
CA SER A 158 -15.26 11.87 21.06
C SER A 158 -15.23 13.20 20.32
N TRP A 159 -14.21 13.48 19.54
CA TRP A 159 -14.12 14.70 18.73
C TRP A 159 -15.15 14.73 17.62
N GLN A 160 -15.34 13.62 16.90
CA GLN A 160 -16.38 13.52 15.86
C GLN A 160 -17.78 13.77 16.45
N ASN A 161 -18.08 13.19 17.59
CA ASN A 161 -19.35 13.40 18.31
C ASN A 161 -19.57 14.87 18.74
N HIS A 162 -18.51 15.66 18.84
CA HIS A 162 -18.54 17.09 19.15
C HIS A 162 -18.36 17.99 17.91
N GLY A 163 -18.54 17.42 16.70
CA GLY A 163 -18.53 18.17 15.44
C GLY A 163 -17.15 18.57 14.92
N VAL A 164 -16.07 17.97 15.45
CA VAL A 164 -14.71 18.15 14.91
C VAL A 164 -14.52 17.13 13.80
N THR A 165 -14.34 17.61 12.56
CA THR A 165 -14.13 16.76 11.39
C THR A 165 -12.66 16.50 11.12
N GLU A 166 -12.33 15.68 10.13
CA GLU A 166 -10.97 15.16 9.88
C GLU A 166 -9.90 16.21 9.55
N GLY A 167 -8.63 15.84 9.70
CA GLY A 167 -7.49 16.57 9.20
C GLY A 167 -6.96 17.69 10.11
N LYS A 168 -6.91 18.93 9.60
CA LYS A 168 -6.34 20.08 10.33
C LYS A 168 -7.06 20.41 11.62
N GLU A 169 -8.34 20.08 11.72
CA GLU A 169 -9.18 20.35 12.90
C GLU A 169 -8.77 19.48 14.10
N TYR A 170 -8.39 18.21 13.88
CA TYR A 170 -7.82 17.38 14.95
C TYR A 170 -6.51 17.94 15.50
N GLY A 171 -5.66 18.49 14.62
CA GLY A 171 -4.45 19.18 15.04
C GLY A 171 -4.75 20.44 15.86
N THR A 172 -5.76 21.20 15.47
CA THR A 172 -6.19 22.40 16.16
C THR A 172 -6.86 22.08 17.50
N ALA A 173 -7.71 21.05 17.56
CA ALA A 173 -8.34 20.58 18.78
C ALA A 173 -7.30 20.12 19.81
N LEU A 174 -6.27 19.37 19.39
CA LEU A 174 -5.12 19.01 20.25
C LEU A 174 -4.38 20.22 20.80
N LEU A 175 -4.21 21.28 20.00
CA LEU A 175 -3.52 22.50 20.45
C LEU A 175 -4.37 23.33 21.42
N VAL A 176 -5.69 23.38 21.21
CA VAL A 176 -6.63 24.11 22.10
C VAL A 176 -6.77 23.39 23.43
N GLU A 177 -6.90 22.07 23.45
CA GLU A 177 -6.91 21.29 24.69
C GLU A 177 -5.58 21.32 25.45
N ARG A 178 -4.45 21.38 24.75
CA ARG A 178 -3.12 21.56 25.34
C ARG A 178 -3.01 22.88 26.11
N LYS A 179 -3.72 23.94 25.66
CA LYS A 179 -3.81 25.22 26.36
C LYS A 179 -4.80 25.20 27.54
N ARG A 180 -5.81 24.32 27.50
CA ARG A 180 -6.88 24.29 28.51
C ARG A 180 -6.62 23.34 29.68
N LYS A 181 -5.81 22.28 29.54
CA LYS A 181 -5.67 21.28 30.63
C LYS A 181 -4.20 20.81 30.82
N LYS A 182 -3.59 21.27 31.93
CA LYS A 182 -2.34 20.71 32.46
C LYS A 182 -2.41 19.18 32.71
N TYR A 183 -3.59 18.56 32.75
CA TYR A 183 -3.82 17.15 33.00
C TYR A 183 -3.62 16.26 31.76
N LEU A 184 -3.89 16.76 30.55
CA LEU A 184 -3.65 16.00 29.32
C LEU A 184 -2.15 15.78 29.07
N ILE A 185 -1.30 16.70 29.55
CA ILE A 185 0.15 16.56 29.49
C ILE A 185 0.62 15.32 30.27
N GLN A 186 -0.07 14.91 31.29
CA GLN A 186 0.28 13.75 32.10
C GLN A 186 -0.03 12.44 31.36
N ILE A 187 -1.18 12.37 30.66
CA ILE A 187 -1.55 11.21 29.84
C ILE A 187 -0.65 11.11 28.61
N ILE A 188 -0.35 12.22 27.95
CA ILE A 188 0.57 12.26 26.80
C ILE A 188 2.02 11.97 27.24
N LYS A 189 2.44 12.41 28.43
CA LYS A 189 3.74 12.03 29.02
C LYS A 189 3.83 10.55 29.32
N VAL A 190 2.79 9.93 29.87
CA VAL A 190 2.77 8.48 30.09
C VAL A 190 2.81 7.73 28.75
N CYS A 191 2.15 8.23 27.71
CA CYS A 191 2.22 7.66 26.37
C CYS A 191 3.52 7.94 25.61
N LEU A 192 4.29 8.99 25.98
CA LEU A 192 5.53 9.41 25.28
C LEU A 192 6.81 9.18 26.10
N MET A 193 6.73 8.94 27.40
CA MET A 193 7.90 8.71 28.26
C MET A 193 8.29 7.25 28.45
N ASN A 194 7.59 6.33 27.83
CA ASN A 194 7.98 4.92 27.72
C ASN A 194 8.52 4.58 26.31
N TYR A 195 9.21 5.54 25.69
CA TYR A 195 10.03 5.34 24.48
C TYR A 195 11.50 5.57 24.80
#